data_40815623ca404ed740340fcc4e940ebf
#
_entry.id   40815623ca404ed740340fcc4e940ebf
#
_cell.length_a   1.000
_cell.length_b   1.000
_cell.length_c   1.000
_cell.angle_alpha   90.00
_cell.angle_beta   90.00
_cell.angle_gamma   90.00
#
_symmetry.space_group_name_H-M   'P 1'
#
loop_
_entity.id
_entity.type
_entity.pdbx_description
1 polymer ?
#
loop_
_entity_poly.entity_id
_entity_poly.type
_entity_poly.pdbx_seq_one_letter_code
_entity_poly.pdbx_strand_id
1 'polypeptide(L)'
;MEPQLDKIGLRVGLEIHQQLATNKKLFCSCKPIEQENYPIQFTRKLRLAKSELGKYDPAALFESSKSKQIRYYANDQSSCLVEFDDEPPHALDQEAKNTALIIASALNSNIFDESYVMRKIVIDGSNTSGFQRTMLVSQGGHIDVEGKNVGIQTICLEEDAAKLLKDTEEHREYSLDRLGVPLIEIALEPVNGDPLFVKKIALTLGRLLRVTRRVTRGIGSIRQDVNISISGGGIIEVKGVQQLEQLEKVILYEAKRQHGLQIIAQKLEKINLDIISREQSIDITSFFADCKSKIIQKSINDSHVIKSLGIKN
;
A
#
# COMPACT_ATOMS: atom_id res chain seq x y z
N MET A 1 7.82 27.06 -13.65
CA MET A 1 9.24 26.68 -13.43
C MET A 1 9.27 25.30 -12.83
N GLU A 2 9.99 24.35 -13.41
CA GLU A 2 10.17 23.04 -12.79
C GLU A 2 11.07 23.19 -11.56
N PRO A 3 10.66 22.68 -10.40
CA PRO A 3 11.52 22.74 -9.21
C PRO A 3 12.78 21.90 -9.48
N GLN A 4 13.95 22.46 -9.18
CA GLN A 4 15.16 21.68 -9.15
C GLN A 4 15.06 20.74 -7.94
N LEU A 5 14.93 19.44 -8.19
CA LEU A 5 14.63 18.43 -7.18
C LEU A 5 15.65 18.42 -6.02
N ASP A 6 16.91 18.63 -6.34
CA ASP A 6 17.98 18.74 -5.32
C ASP A 6 17.78 19.93 -4.38
N LYS A 7 17.22 21.05 -4.89
CA LYS A 7 17.01 22.26 -4.08
C LYS A 7 15.82 22.16 -3.12
N ILE A 8 14.85 21.31 -3.43
CA ILE A 8 13.69 21.07 -2.56
C ILE A 8 13.93 19.95 -1.54
N GLY A 9 15.11 19.34 -1.53
CA GLY A 9 15.48 18.28 -0.58
C GLY A 9 14.60 17.04 -0.73
N LEU A 10 14.36 16.59 -1.95
CA LEU A 10 13.57 15.38 -2.24
C LEU A 10 14.22 14.15 -1.62
N ARG A 11 13.44 13.37 -0.86
CA ARG A 11 13.80 12.05 -0.33
C ARG A 11 12.73 11.04 -0.72
N VAL A 12 13.19 9.85 -1.12
CA VAL A 12 12.32 8.76 -1.57
C VAL A 12 12.66 7.47 -0.85
N GLY A 13 11.72 6.92 -0.11
CA GLY A 13 11.72 5.55 0.39
C GLY A 13 11.02 4.64 -0.61
N LEU A 14 11.50 3.40 -0.75
CA LEU A 14 10.92 2.40 -1.63
C LEU A 14 10.69 1.12 -0.85
N GLU A 15 9.48 0.57 -0.94
CA GLU A 15 9.13 -0.74 -0.42
C GLU A 15 8.73 -1.64 -1.59
N ILE A 16 9.35 -2.79 -1.70
CA ILE A 16 9.08 -3.76 -2.77
C ILE A 16 8.42 -4.98 -2.17
N HIS A 17 7.21 -5.27 -2.67
CA HIS A 17 6.45 -6.47 -2.33
C HIS A 17 6.51 -7.43 -3.50
N GLN A 18 6.97 -8.65 -3.26
CA GLN A 18 7.09 -9.69 -4.28
C GLN A 18 6.52 -11.02 -3.78
N GLN A 19 5.58 -11.59 -4.52
CA GLN A 19 5.07 -12.93 -4.25
C GLN A 19 6.16 -13.98 -4.47
N LEU A 20 6.27 -14.94 -3.55
CA LEU A 20 7.18 -16.07 -3.66
C LEU A 20 6.53 -17.22 -4.45
N ALA A 21 7.33 -17.93 -5.22
CA ALA A 21 6.90 -19.11 -5.97
C ALA A 21 7.03 -20.36 -5.08
N THR A 22 6.01 -20.61 -4.26
CA THR A 22 5.95 -21.76 -3.36
C THR A 22 4.86 -22.73 -3.79
N ASN A 23 4.94 -23.97 -3.29
CA ASN A 23 3.93 -25.00 -3.54
C ASN A 23 2.69 -24.83 -2.66
N LYS A 24 2.81 -24.08 -1.57
CA LYS A 24 1.77 -23.86 -0.55
C LYS A 24 1.70 -22.40 -0.16
N LYS A 25 0.57 -22.02 0.40
CA LYS A 25 0.41 -20.74 1.09
C LYS A 25 1.21 -20.71 2.40
N LEU A 26 1.38 -19.52 2.96
CA LEU A 26 2.30 -19.29 4.08
C LEU A 26 1.94 -20.06 5.35
N PHE A 27 0.64 -20.19 5.66
CA PHE A 27 0.14 -20.81 6.89
C PHE A 27 -0.94 -21.86 6.66
N CYS A 28 -1.02 -22.45 5.48
CA CYS A 28 -1.89 -23.59 5.20
C CYS A 28 -1.34 -24.45 4.05
N SER A 29 -2.02 -25.54 3.73
CA SER A 29 -1.62 -26.46 2.64
C SER A 29 -2.24 -26.11 1.29
N CYS A 30 -3.02 -25.04 1.19
CA CYS A 30 -3.65 -24.60 -0.06
C CYS A 30 -2.62 -24.17 -1.10
N LYS A 31 -2.95 -24.39 -2.38
CA LYS A 31 -2.08 -23.96 -3.47
C LYS A 31 -2.23 -22.46 -3.73
N PRO A 32 -1.14 -21.72 -3.96
CA PRO A 32 -1.18 -20.29 -4.28
C PRO A 32 -1.51 -20.08 -5.77
N ILE A 33 -2.71 -20.46 -6.19
CA ILE A 33 -3.19 -20.37 -7.57
C ILE A 33 -4.45 -19.54 -7.67
N GLU A 34 -4.53 -18.67 -8.67
CA GLU A 34 -5.76 -17.93 -8.97
C GLU A 34 -6.79 -18.86 -9.60
N GLN A 35 -8.07 -18.62 -9.28
CA GLN A 35 -9.21 -19.39 -9.76
C GLN A 35 -10.08 -18.53 -10.66
N GLU A 36 -10.76 -19.16 -11.63
CA GLU A 36 -11.77 -18.51 -12.47
C GLU A 36 -13.19 -18.66 -11.91
N ASN A 37 -13.40 -19.66 -11.05
CA ASN A 37 -14.71 -19.97 -10.47
C ASN A 37 -14.63 -20.02 -8.94
N TYR A 38 -15.62 -19.43 -8.29
CA TYR A 38 -15.72 -19.32 -6.84
C TYR A 38 -17.06 -19.89 -6.34
N PRO A 39 -17.16 -21.22 -6.17
CA PRO A 39 -18.40 -21.87 -5.74
C PRO A 39 -18.78 -21.54 -4.30
N ILE A 40 -17.82 -21.11 -3.47
CA ILE A 40 -18.03 -20.76 -2.06
C ILE A 40 -18.13 -19.25 -1.95
N GLN A 41 -19.20 -18.77 -1.32
CA GLN A 41 -19.43 -17.36 -1.09
C GLN A 41 -19.96 -17.15 0.32
N PHE A 42 -19.43 -16.13 1.02
CA PHE A 42 -19.95 -15.74 2.32
C PHE A 42 -19.77 -14.23 2.53
N THR A 43 -20.53 -13.69 3.49
CA THR A 43 -20.54 -12.26 3.77
C THR A 43 -20.20 -12.04 5.25
N ARG A 44 -19.35 -11.06 5.52
CA ARG A 44 -19.01 -10.63 6.87
C ARG A 44 -19.13 -9.11 7.00
N LYS A 45 -19.28 -8.63 8.22
CA LYS A 45 -19.03 -7.22 8.56
C LYS A 45 -17.58 -7.06 8.99
N LEU A 46 -17.02 -5.88 8.76
CA LEU A 46 -15.69 -5.53 9.23
C LEU A 46 -15.60 -5.75 10.75
N ARG A 47 -14.63 -6.55 11.17
CA ARG A 47 -14.37 -6.83 12.58
C ARG A 47 -13.24 -5.91 13.03
N LEU A 48 -13.56 -5.04 13.99
CA LEU A 48 -12.55 -4.19 14.61
C LEU A 48 -11.68 -5.02 15.55
N ALA A 49 -10.38 -5.08 15.28
CA ALA A 49 -9.40 -5.63 16.19
C ALA A 49 -8.87 -4.51 17.10
N LYS A 50 -8.74 -4.79 18.39
CA LYS A 50 -8.04 -3.91 19.34
C LYS A 50 -6.54 -4.12 19.21
N SER A 51 -5.77 -3.04 19.37
CA SER A 51 -4.34 -3.15 19.59
C SER A 51 -4.03 -3.91 20.90
N GLU A 52 -2.79 -4.32 21.06
CA GLU A 52 -2.33 -4.96 22.33
C GLU A 52 -2.54 -4.06 23.55
N LEU A 53 -2.59 -2.75 23.36
CA LEU A 53 -2.92 -1.76 24.41
C LEU A 53 -4.42 -1.60 24.66
N GLY A 54 -5.27 -2.45 24.05
CA GLY A 54 -6.72 -2.42 24.22
C GLY A 54 -7.45 -1.27 23.53
N LYS A 55 -6.75 -0.46 22.72
CA LYS A 55 -7.31 0.68 22.00
C LYS A 55 -7.65 0.31 20.55
N TYR A 56 -8.71 0.91 20.02
CA TYR A 56 -9.03 0.83 18.60
C TYR A 56 -8.24 1.89 17.82
N ASP A 57 -7.77 1.51 16.63
CA ASP A 57 -7.22 2.45 15.68
C ASP A 57 -8.32 3.42 15.18
N PRO A 58 -8.10 4.75 15.18
CA PRO A 58 -9.09 5.73 14.72
C PRO A 58 -9.52 5.53 13.27
N ALA A 59 -8.60 5.10 12.39
CA ALA A 59 -8.92 4.83 10.98
C ALA A 59 -9.78 3.57 10.85
N ALA A 60 -9.54 2.54 11.67
CA ALA A 60 -10.36 1.34 11.74
C ALA A 60 -11.79 1.65 12.22
N LEU A 61 -11.95 2.51 13.22
CA LEU A 61 -13.25 2.99 13.69
C LEU A 61 -13.99 3.75 12.56
N PHE A 62 -13.31 4.64 11.86
CA PHE A 62 -13.88 5.39 10.74
C PHE A 62 -14.31 4.46 9.60
N GLU A 63 -13.49 3.50 9.21
CA GLU A 63 -13.83 2.55 8.14
C GLU A 63 -15.03 1.66 8.54
N SER A 64 -15.07 1.20 9.78
CA SER A 64 -16.20 0.44 10.33
C SER A 64 -17.51 1.24 10.35
N SER A 65 -17.43 2.57 10.55
CA SER A 65 -18.62 3.44 10.54
C SER A 65 -19.34 3.49 9.19
N LYS A 66 -18.63 3.19 8.09
CA LYS A 66 -19.23 3.11 6.75
C LYS A 66 -20.19 1.95 6.58
N SER A 67 -20.21 0.97 7.51
CA SER A 67 -21.10 -0.18 7.54
C SER A 67 -21.13 -1.02 6.26
N LYS A 68 -20.06 -0.99 5.46
CA LYS A 68 -19.94 -1.80 4.24
C LYS A 68 -19.96 -3.29 4.57
N GLN A 69 -20.66 -4.05 3.75
CA GLN A 69 -20.58 -5.50 3.78
C GLN A 69 -19.35 -5.97 3.02
N ILE A 70 -18.66 -6.97 3.55
CA ILE A 70 -17.54 -7.61 2.87
C ILE A 70 -18.01 -8.98 2.38
N ARG A 71 -17.96 -9.19 1.06
CA ARG A 71 -18.28 -10.46 0.40
C ARG A 71 -16.99 -11.15 -0.01
N TYR A 72 -16.87 -12.41 0.39
CA TYR A 72 -15.73 -13.24 0.05
C TYR A 72 -16.13 -14.35 -0.89
N TYR A 73 -15.27 -14.58 -1.87
CA TYR A 73 -15.38 -15.60 -2.89
C TYR A 73 -14.21 -16.57 -2.76
N ALA A 74 -14.47 -17.86 -2.68
CA ALA A 74 -13.46 -18.87 -2.43
C ALA A 74 -13.66 -20.12 -3.30
N ASN A 75 -12.58 -20.88 -3.43
CA ASN A 75 -12.52 -22.17 -4.09
C ASN A 75 -11.73 -23.12 -3.19
N ASP A 76 -12.20 -24.34 -3.00
CA ASP A 76 -11.58 -25.36 -2.12
C ASP A 76 -10.20 -25.82 -2.56
N GLN A 77 -9.81 -25.58 -3.82
CA GLN A 77 -8.46 -25.87 -4.30
C GLN A 77 -7.42 -24.84 -3.86
N SER A 78 -7.84 -23.63 -3.54
CA SER A 78 -6.97 -22.49 -3.22
C SER A 78 -7.27 -21.83 -1.88
N SER A 79 -8.32 -22.29 -1.16
CA SER A 79 -8.72 -21.70 0.11
C SER A 79 -9.27 -22.78 1.05
N CYS A 80 -8.97 -22.65 2.35
CA CYS A 80 -9.48 -23.53 3.40
C CYS A 80 -9.99 -22.72 4.60
N LEU A 81 -10.27 -23.37 5.71
CA LEU A 81 -10.77 -22.71 6.93
C LEU A 81 -9.79 -21.68 7.51
N VAL A 82 -8.50 -21.78 7.22
CA VAL A 82 -7.50 -20.75 7.61
C VAL A 82 -7.78 -19.42 6.93
N GLU A 83 -8.02 -19.43 5.59
CA GLU A 83 -8.39 -18.21 4.86
C GLU A 83 -9.78 -17.71 5.23
N PHE A 84 -10.65 -18.57 5.75
CA PHE A 84 -11.96 -18.16 6.25
C PHE A 84 -11.90 -17.59 7.67
N ASP A 85 -10.75 -17.66 8.35
CA ASP A 85 -10.58 -17.34 9.77
C ASP A 85 -11.46 -18.21 10.68
N ASP A 86 -11.70 -19.44 10.27
CA ASP A 86 -12.49 -20.45 11.01
C ASP A 86 -11.61 -21.57 11.58
N GLU A 87 -10.29 -21.54 11.30
CA GLU A 87 -9.27 -22.47 11.81
C GLU A 87 -7.98 -21.68 12.14
N PRO A 88 -7.25 -22.05 13.19
CA PRO A 88 -5.93 -21.46 13.47
C PRO A 88 -4.94 -21.69 12.33
N PRO A 89 -3.97 -20.76 12.13
CA PRO A 89 -2.94 -20.93 11.12
C PRO A 89 -2.11 -22.19 11.40
N HIS A 90 -1.75 -22.88 10.32
CA HIS A 90 -0.82 -24.02 10.39
C HIS A 90 0.63 -23.53 10.57
N ALA A 91 1.57 -24.47 10.64
CA ALA A 91 2.99 -24.14 10.72
C ALA A 91 3.45 -23.37 9.48
N LEU A 92 4.38 -22.42 9.69
CA LEU A 92 5.00 -21.61 8.65
C LEU A 92 5.59 -22.46 7.52
N ASP A 93 5.29 -22.11 6.28
CA ASP A 93 5.84 -22.80 5.11
C ASP A 93 7.37 -22.68 5.06
N GLN A 94 8.06 -23.82 5.03
CA GLN A 94 9.52 -23.87 5.06
C GLN A 94 10.18 -23.42 3.75
N GLU A 95 9.49 -23.60 2.62
CA GLU A 95 9.98 -23.13 1.31
C GLU A 95 9.98 -21.60 1.26
N ALA A 96 8.92 -20.96 1.72
CA ALA A 96 8.83 -19.50 1.85
C ALA A 96 9.90 -18.95 2.80
N LYS A 97 10.04 -19.57 4.01
CA LYS A 97 11.08 -19.20 4.97
C LYS A 97 12.48 -19.28 4.36
N ASN A 98 12.83 -20.40 3.75
CA ASN A 98 14.15 -20.60 3.14
C ASN A 98 14.40 -19.61 2.01
N THR A 99 13.38 -19.27 1.23
CA THR A 99 13.48 -18.26 0.17
C THR A 99 13.75 -16.87 0.75
N ALA A 100 13.05 -16.49 1.81
CA ALA A 100 13.29 -15.22 2.48
C ALA A 100 14.71 -15.12 3.05
N LEU A 101 15.25 -16.19 3.65
CA LEU A 101 16.62 -16.25 4.16
C LEU A 101 17.65 -16.13 3.03
N ILE A 102 17.44 -16.76 1.87
CA ILE A 102 18.30 -16.64 0.69
C ILE A 102 18.32 -15.18 0.20
N ILE A 103 17.16 -14.52 0.12
CA ILE A 103 17.06 -13.12 -0.31
C ILE A 103 17.77 -12.21 0.70
N ALA A 104 17.55 -12.39 2.01
CA ALA A 104 18.21 -11.63 3.05
C ALA A 104 19.73 -11.76 2.99
N SER A 105 20.24 -12.99 2.80
CA SER A 105 21.67 -13.25 2.62
C SER A 105 22.24 -12.57 1.36
N ALA A 106 21.50 -12.61 0.23
CA ALA A 106 21.92 -11.97 -1.01
C ALA A 106 21.97 -10.43 -0.93
N LEU A 107 21.23 -9.84 0.03
CA LEU A 107 21.21 -8.41 0.32
C LEU A 107 22.16 -8.03 1.48
N ASN A 108 22.98 -8.97 1.95
CA ASN A 108 23.89 -8.77 3.10
C ASN A 108 23.16 -8.26 4.36
N SER A 109 21.91 -8.67 4.54
CA SER A 109 21.08 -8.25 5.65
C SER A 109 21.36 -9.10 6.89
N ASN A 110 21.26 -8.50 8.09
CA ASN A 110 21.45 -9.18 9.36
C ASN A 110 20.21 -10.00 9.68
N ILE A 111 20.29 -11.31 9.53
CA ILE A 111 19.19 -12.24 9.79
C ILE A 111 19.07 -12.41 11.31
N PHE A 112 17.81 -12.37 11.81
CA PHE A 112 17.52 -12.62 13.22
C PHE A 112 17.60 -14.11 13.55
N ASP A 113 18.17 -14.44 14.69
CA ASP A 113 18.21 -15.82 15.20
C ASP A 113 16.83 -16.33 15.57
N GLU A 114 15.93 -15.43 15.98
CA GLU A 114 14.57 -15.71 16.38
C GLU A 114 13.63 -14.66 15.80
N SER A 115 12.54 -15.08 15.19
CA SER A 115 11.52 -14.22 14.57
C SER A 115 10.12 -14.65 14.98
N TYR A 116 9.27 -13.66 15.28
CA TYR A 116 7.89 -13.87 15.68
C TYR A 116 6.94 -13.41 14.58
N VAL A 117 5.83 -14.17 14.42
CA VAL A 117 4.73 -13.76 13.57
C VAL A 117 3.89 -12.73 14.32
N MET A 118 3.82 -11.51 13.77
CA MET A 118 3.06 -10.40 14.31
C MET A 118 1.76 -10.19 13.53
N ARG A 119 0.83 -9.42 14.13
CA ARG A 119 -0.45 -9.02 13.53
C ARG A 119 -0.37 -7.57 13.07
N LYS A 120 -0.28 -7.34 11.76
CA LYS A 120 -0.38 -6.00 11.15
C LYS A 120 -1.86 -5.72 10.87
N ILE A 121 -2.48 -4.79 11.59
CA ILE A 121 -3.92 -4.50 11.49
C ILE A 121 -4.28 -4.08 10.07
N VAL A 122 -5.34 -4.69 9.52
CA VAL A 122 -5.91 -4.40 8.20
C VAL A 122 -7.37 -4.00 8.36
N ILE A 123 -7.70 -2.81 7.85
CA ILE A 123 -8.99 -2.15 8.12
C ILE A 123 -9.98 -2.19 6.96
N ASP A 124 -9.60 -2.71 5.81
CA ASP A 124 -10.42 -2.67 4.58
C ASP A 124 -11.17 -3.97 4.28
N GLY A 125 -10.93 -5.01 5.08
CA GLY A 125 -11.53 -6.34 4.90
C GLY A 125 -10.76 -7.27 3.96
N SER A 126 -9.61 -6.85 3.41
CA SER A 126 -8.79 -7.70 2.54
C SER A 126 -8.14 -8.89 3.24
N ASN A 127 -8.15 -8.90 4.57
CA ASN A 127 -7.82 -10.06 5.40
C ASN A 127 -9.03 -10.43 6.25
N THR A 128 -9.51 -11.65 6.15
CA THR A 128 -10.69 -12.15 6.86
C THR A 128 -10.55 -12.06 8.38
N SER A 129 -9.33 -12.23 8.89
CA SER A 129 -8.98 -12.11 10.31
C SER A 129 -8.93 -10.66 10.82
N GLY A 130 -8.96 -9.65 9.91
CA GLY A 130 -8.76 -8.24 10.25
C GLY A 130 -7.30 -7.84 10.50
N PHE A 131 -6.35 -8.72 10.22
CA PHE A 131 -4.91 -8.46 10.30
C PHE A 131 -4.14 -9.31 9.29
N GLN A 132 -2.96 -8.84 8.89
CA GLN A 132 -1.99 -9.56 8.07
C GLN A 132 -0.93 -10.16 8.99
N ARG A 133 -0.63 -11.45 8.84
CA ARG A 133 0.46 -12.09 9.56
C ARG A 133 1.76 -11.71 8.88
N THR A 134 2.65 -11.07 9.63
CA THR A 134 3.92 -10.51 9.16
C THR A 134 5.04 -10.96 10.09
N MET A 135 6.15 -11.44 9.53
CA MET A 135 7.34 -11.86 10.26
C MET A 135 8.55 -11.05 9.80
N LEU A 136 9.22 -10.36 10.74
CA LEU A 136 10.48 -9.68 10.47
C LEU A 136 11.60 -10.71 10.36
N VAL A 137 12.21 -10.83 9.19
CA VAL A 137 13.25 -11.83 8.88
C VAL A 137 14.64 -11.29 9.16
N SER A 138 14.90 -10.04 8.75
CA SER A 138 16.22 -9.43 8.85
C SER A 138 16.14 -7.91 8.84
N GLN A 139 17.25 -7.27 9.24
CA GLN A 139 17.40 -5.83 9.29
C GLN A 139 18.76 -5.40 8.75
N GLY A 140 18.81 -4.21 8.17
CA GLY A 140 20.04 -3.68 7.57
C GLY A 140 20.42 -4.43 6.29
N GLY A 141 21.66 -4.24 5.85
CA GLY A 141 22.16 -4.76 4.57
C GLY A 141 22.17 -3.69 3.49
N HIS A 142 22.48 -4.11 2.27
CA HIS A 142 22.55 -3.18 1.14
C HIS A 142 22.48 -3.88 -0.20
N ILE A 143 22.16 -3.10 -1.22
CA ILE A 143 22.29 -3.48 -2.63
C ILE A 143 23.15 -2.46 -3.37
N ASP A 144 24.09 -2.93 -4.20
CA ASP A 144 24.85 -2.04 -5.09
C ASP A 144 24.02 -1.72 -6.35
N VAL A 145 23.92 -0.43 -6.63
CA VAL A 145 23.26 0.08 -7.84
C VAL A 145 24.17 1.09 -8.50
N GLU A 146 24.80 0.70 -9.61
CA GLU A 146 25.75 1.53 -10.37
C GLU A 146 26.92 2.06 -9.48
N GLY A 147 27.46 1.22 -8.61
CA GLY A 147 28.58 1.58 -7.72
C GLY A 147 28.17 2.39 -6.48
N LYS A 148 26.85 2.53 -6.22
CA LYS A 148 26.32 3.18 -5.02
C LYS A 148 25.62 2.14 -4.15
N ASN A 149 26.01 2.06 -2.89
CA ASN A 149 25.31 1.24 -1.90
C ASN A 149 24.00 1.90 -1.50
N VAL A 150 22.89 1.14 -1.68
CA VAL A 150 21.56 1.53 -1.20
C VAL A 150 21.22 0.64 -0.01
N GLY A 151 20.96 1.25 1.14
CA GLY A 151 20.68 0.53 2.38
C GLY A 151 19.34 -0.18 2.36
N ILE A 152 19.30 -1.36 2.97
CA ILE A 152 18.07 -2.10 3.29
C ILE A 152 17.70 -1.75 4.72
N GLN A 153 16.46 -1.40 4.96
CA GLN A 153 15.95 -1.13 6.29
C GLN A 153 15.48 -2.42 6.96
N THR A 154 14.56 -3.13 6.32
CA THR A 154 13.97 -4.38 6.82
C THR A 154 13.60 -5.31 5.68
N ILE A 155 13.56 -6.61 5.99
CA ILE A 155 13.00 -7.64 5.13
C ILE A 155 11.98 -8.42 5.96
N CYS A 156 10.72 -8.41 5.49
CA CYS A 156 9.61 -9.14 6.11
C CYS A 156 9.11 -10.26 5.21
N LEU A 157 8.67 -11.36 5.81
CA LEU A 157 7.89 -12.41 5.17
C LEU A 157 6.46 -12.32 5.71
N GLU A 158 5.48 -12.20 4.81
CA GLU A 158 4.10 -11.91 5.18
C GLU A 158 3.09 -12.61 4.26
N GLU A 159 1.84 -12.62 4.67
CA GLU A 159 0.72 -13.08 3.84
C GLU A 159 0.32 -12.01 2.83
N ASP A 160 0.13 -12.36 1.56
CA ASP A 160 -0.56 -11.44 0.65
C ASP A 160 -2.04 -11.31 1.03
N ALA A 161 -2.62 -10.15 0.78
CA ALA A 161 -4.02 -9.85 1.04
C ALA A 161 -4.94 -10.45 -0.05
N ALA A 162 -6.21 -10.61 0.24
CA ALA A 162 -7.22 -11.03 -0.73
C ALA A 162 -7.29 -10.07 -1.92
N LYS A 163 -7.64 -10.59 -3.09
CA LYS A 163 -7.74 -9.81 -4.32
C LYS A 163 -9.07 -9.07 -4.35
N LEU A 164 -9.03 -7.75 -4.44
CA LEU A 164 -10.22 -6.93 -4.61
C LEU A 164 -10.82 -7.19 -5.99
N LEU A 165 -12.06 -7.64 -6.03
CA LEU A 165 -12.85 -7.85 -7.25
C LEU A 165 -13.74 -6.64 -7.56
N LYS A 166 -14.36 -6.07 -6.53
CA LYS A 166 -15.29 -4.95 -6.67
C LYS A 166 -15.35 -4.11 -5.40
N ASP A 167 -15.45 -2.78 -5.54
CA ASP A 167 -15.74 -1.86 -4.43
C ASP A 167 -16.88 -0.93 -4.83
N THR A 168 -17.95 -0.95 -4.03
CA THR A 168 -19.13 -0.08 -4.17
C THR A 168 -19.34 0.69 -2.87
N GLU A 169 -20.35 1.54 -2.82
CA GLU A 169 -20.71 2.24 -1.58
C GLU A 169 -21.24 1.28 -0.51
N GLU A 170 -21.95 0.20 -0.93
CA GLU A 170 -22.61 -0.75 -0.03
C GLU A 170 -21.74 -1.93 0.37
N HIS A 171 -20.90 -2.42 -0.53
CA HIS A 171 -20.11 -3.64 -0.30
C HIS A 171 -18.77 -3.64 -1.04
N ARG A 172 -17.83 -4.42 -0.50
CA ARG A 172 -16.58 -4.84 -1.15
C ARG A 172 -16.58 -6.33 -1.39
N GLU A 173 -16.01 -6.74 -2.50
CA GLU A 173 -15.91 -8.14 -2.92
C GLU A 173 -14.45 -8.53 -3.06
N TYR A 174 -14.07 -9.63 -2.41
CA TYR A 174 -12.71 -10.16 -2.44
C TYR A 174 -12.69 -11.62 -2.84
N SER A 175 -11.69 -12.06 -3.63
CA SER A 175 -11.36 -13.47 -3.80
C SER A 175 -10.26 -13.90 -2.83
N LEU A 176 -10.42 -15.06 -2.20
CA LEU A 176 -9.52 -15.58 -1.17
C LEU A 176 -8.35 -16.42 -1.73
N ASP A 177 -8.31 -16.66 -3.01
CA ASP A 177 -7.23 -17.42 -3.67
C ASP A 177 -5.85 -16.77 -3.49
N ARG A 178 -5.77 -15.43 -3.45
CA ARG A 178 -4.53 -14.70 -3.18
C ARG A 178 -4.22 -14.55 -1.69
N LEU A 179 -5.24 -14.56 -0.81
CA LEU A 179 -5.02 -14.43 0.64
C LEU A 179 -4.12 -15.55 1.13
N GLY A 180 -3.06 -15.20 1.87
CA GLY A 180 -2.12 -16.15 2.44
C GLY A 180 -1.02 -16.61 1.49
N VAL A 181 -0.98 -16.12 0.24
CA VAL A 181 0.18 -16.34 -0.65
C VAL A 181 1.42 -15.72 -0.01
N PRO A 182 2.56 -16.45 0.05
CA PRO A 182 3.77 -15.90 0.65
C PRO A 182 4.26 -14.67 -0.11
N LEU A 183 4.48 -13.59 0.61
CA LEU A 183 4.91 -12.30 0.11
C LEU A 183 6.18 -11.86 0.85
N ILE A 184 7.22 -11.45 0.12
CA ILE A 184 8.37 -10.80 0.71
C ILE A 184 8.25 -9.29 0.54
N GLU A 185 8.39 -8.56 1.64
CA GLU A 185 8.48 -7.09 1.67
C GLU A 185 9.93 -6.71 1.95
N ILE A 186 10.49 -5.86 1.11
CA ILE A 186 11.84 -5.30 1.26
C ILE A 186 11.72 -3.80 1.32
N ALA A 187 11.92 -3.23 2.51
CA ALA A 187 11.95 -1.79 2.73
C ALA A 187 13.38 -1.28 2.61
N LEU A 188 13.58 -0.25 1.79
CA LEU A 188 14.88 0.39 1.60
C LEU A 188 15.00 1.65 2.45
N GLU A 189 16.22 2.01 2.79
CA GLU A 189 16.49 3.31 3.37
C GLU A 189 16.16 4.42 2.37
N PRO A 190 15.63 5.57 2.85
CA PRO A 190 15.30 6.68 1.97
C PRO A 190 16.55 7.22 1.27
N VAL A 191 16.48 7.30 -0.05
CA VAL A 191 17.56 7.86 -0.89
C VAL A 191 17.27 9.32 -1.25
N ASN A 192 18.32 10.09 -1.48
CA ASN A 192 18.20 11.45 -1.98
C ASN A 192 17.86 11.44 -3.46
N GLY A 193 16.98 12.18 -3.82
CA GLY A 193 16.13 12.68 -4.83
C GLY A 193 16.38 12.56 -6.31
N ASP A 194 16.94 11.53 -6.90
CA ASP A 194 16.83 11.30 -8.35
C ASP A 194 15.78 10.23 -8.68
N PRO A 195 14.61 10.60 -9.26
CA PRO A 195 13.58 9.63 -9.62
C PRO A 195 14.06 8.53 -10.55
N LEU A 196 14.99 8.85 -11.47
CA LEU A 196 15.58 7.86 -12.38
C LEU A 196 16.45 6.86 -11.61
N PHE A 197 17.20 7.32 -10.62
CA PHE A 197 17.99 6.44 -9.77
C PHE A 197 17.10 5.51 -8.93
N VAL A 198 15.98 6.00 -8.38
CA VAL A 198 14.99 5.17 -7.68
C VAL A 198 14.44 4.07 -8.58
N LYS A 199 14.13 4.37 -9.84
CA LYS A 199 13.72 3.38 -10.84
C LYS A 199 14.80 2.32 -11.07
N LYS A 200 16.08 2.71 -11.13
CA LYS A 200 17.21 1.78 -11.27
C LYS A 200 17.35 0.87 -10.05
N ILE A 201 17.13 1.39 -8.84
CA ILE A 201 17.10 0.58 -7.61
C ILE A 201 16.02 -0.48 -7.72
N ALA A 202 14.79 -0.10 -8.03
CA ALA A 202 13.67 -1.04 -8.17
C ALA A 202 13.94 -2.11 -9.24
N LEU A 203 14.53 -1.72 -10.38
CA LEU A 203 14.91 -2.65 -11.44
C LEU A 203 15.99 -3.62 -10.99
N THR A 204 17.03 -3.14 -10.29
CA THR A 204 18.15 -3.97 -9.82
C THR A 204 17.68 -4.98 -8.78
N LEU A 205 16.87 -4.54 -7.81
CA LEU A 205 16.28 -5.43 -6.81
C LEU A 205 15.34 -6.46 -7.45
N GLY A 206 14.48 -6.03 -8.37
CA GLY A 206 13.61 -6.95 -9.11
C GLY A 206 14.38 -7.98 -9.96
N ARG A 207 15.56 -7.64 -10.48
CA ARG A 207 16.46 -8.57 -11.16
C ARG A 207 17.08 -9.58 -10.19
N LEU A 208 17.56 -9.11 -9.03
CA LEU A 208 18.10 -9.98 -7.96
C LEU A 208 17.02 -11.00 -7.54
N LEU A 209 15.81 -10.56 -7.24
CA LEU A 209 14.71 -11.44 -6.87
C LEU A 209 14.45 -12.51 -7.95
N ARG A 210 14.43 -12.13 -9.22
CA ARG A 210 14.21 -13.08 -10.34
C ARG A 210 15.35 -14.08 -10.54
N VAL A 211 16.59 -13.69 -10.25
CA VAL A 211 17.75 -14.59 -10.33
C VAL A 211 17.65 -15.73 -9.34
N THR A 212 17.00 -15.55 -8.19
CA THR A 212 16.74 -16.63 -7.23
C THR A 212 15.90 -17.77 -7.82
N ARG A 213 15.11 -17.52 -8.87
CA ARG A 213 14.10 -18.42 -9.45
C ARG A 213 13.03 -18.89 -8.45
N ARG A 214 12.87 -18.18 -7.34
CA ARG A 214 11.96 -18.50 -6.24
C ARG A 214 10.82 -17.48 -6.07
N VAL A 215 10.64 -16.61 -7.06
CA VAL A 215 9.57 -15.59 -7.06
C VAL A 215 8.60 -15.81 -8.21
N THR A 216 7.35 -15.49 -7.96
CA THR A 216 6.29 -15.54 -8.97
C THR A 216 6.53 -14.48 -10.04
N ARG A 217 6.18 -14.81 -11.29
CA ARG A 217 6.28 -13.92 -12.44
C ARG A 217 4.90 -13.57 -12.96
N GLY A 218 4.78 -12.42 -13.58
CA GLY A 218 3.54 -11.96 -14.20
C GLY A 218 3.07 -10.63 -13.63
N ILE A 219 1.97 -10.14 -14.19
CA ILE A 219 1.34 -8.88 -13.77
C ILE A 219 0.79 -9.05 -12.35
N GLY A 220 1.09 -8.09 -11.47
CA GLY A 220 0.60 -8.10 -10.08
C GLY A 220 1.43 -8.95 -9.11
N SER A 221 2.43 -9.74 -9.57
CA SER A 221 3.31 -10.51 -8.68
C SER A 221 4.34 -9.68 -7.92
N ILE A 222 4.65 -8.50 -8.44
CA ILE A 222 5.53 -7.50 -7.80
C ILE A 222 4.84 -6.14 -7.83
N ARG A 223 4.95 -5.38 -6.74
CA ARG A 223 4.48 -4.00 -6.65
C ARG A 223 5.44 -3.19 -5.79
N GLN A 224 5.44 -1.87 -6.00
CA GLN A 224 6.24 -0.93 -5.24
C GLN A 224 5.31 0.04 -4.51
N ASP A 225 5.61 0.29 -3.24
CA ASP A 225 5.05 1.39 -2.46
C ASP A 225 6.15 2.45 -2.30
N VAL A 226 5.81 3.70 -2.57
CA VAL A 226 6.80 4.78 -2.67
C VAL A 226 6.50 5.86 -1.65
N ASN A 227 7.42 6.09 -0.73
CA ASN A 227 7.36 7.14 0.28
C ASN A 227 8.11 8.38 -0.21
N ILE A 228 7.41 9.49 -0.44
CA ILE A 228 7.96 10.69 -1.04
C ILE A 228 7.84 11.85 -0.07
N SER A 229 8.94 12.57 0.17
CA SER A 229 8.97 13.78 0.98
C SER A 229 9.91 14.81 0.41
N ILE A 230 9.64 16.09 0.71
CA ILE A 230 10.54 17.22 0.44
C ILE A 230 10.83 17.96 1.75
N SER A 231 11.86 18.80 1.78
CA SER A 231 12.19 19.61 2.96
C SER A 231 10.99 20.46 3.38
N GLY A 232 10.58 20.35 4.65
CA GLY A 232 9.39 21.04 5.18
C GLY A 232 8.05 20.51 4.70
N GLY A 233 8.02 19.40 3.96
CA GLY A 233 6.81 18.67 3.58
C GLY A 233 6.52 17.48 4.49
N GLY A 234 5.39 16.81 4.25
CA GLY A 234 5.05 15.54 4.88
C GLY A 234 5.58 14.34 4.08
N ILE A 235 5.65 13.17 4.72
CA ILE A 235 5.91 11.91 4.02
C ILE A 235 4.58 11.42 3.44
N ILE A 236 4.53 11.24 2.13
CA ILE A 236 3.35 10.71 1.42
C ILE A 236 3.69 9.37 0.80
N GLU A 237 2.94 8.36 1.16
CA GLU A 237 3.04 7.03 0.60
C GLU A 237 2.09 6.87 -0.60
N VAL A 238 2.64 6.48 -1.74
CA VAL A 238 1.88 6.10 -2.94
C VAL A 238 1.98 4.60 -3.09
N LYS A 239 0.86 3.90 -2.83
CA LYS A 239 0.79 2.44 -2.83
C LYS A 239 0.54 1.84 -4.21
N GLY A 240 1.13 0.67 -4.44
CA GLY A 240 0.77 -0.22 -5.54
C GLY A 240 1.24 0.23 -6.92
N VAL A 241 2.37 0.90 -7.03
CA VAL A 241 2.97 1.21 -8.33
C VAL A 241 3.50 -0.08 -8.95
N GLN A 242 2.86 -0.56 -10.02
CA GLN A 242 3.21 -1.84 -10.65
C GLN A 242 4.24 -1.71 -11.77
N GLN A 243 4.22 -0.60 -12.50
CA GLN A 243 5.09 -0.39 -13.66
C GLN A 243 6.27 0.51 -13.30
N LEU A 244 7.47 0.04 -13.58
CA LEU A 244 8.71 0.80 -13.31
C LEU A 244 8.75 2.15 -14.05
N GLU A 245 8.11 2.24 -15.21
CA GLU A 245 8.00 3.47 -15.99
C GLU A 245 7.15 4.55 -15.31
N GLN A 246 6.26 4.12 -14.40
CA GLN A 246 5.42 5.04 -13.64
C GLN A 246 6.12 5.62 -12.41
N LEU A 247 7.13 4.90 -11.84
CA LEU A 247 7.84 5.33 -10.63
C LEU A 247 8.39 6.75 -10.74
N GLU A 248 9.11 7.02 -11.80
CA GLU A 248 9.71 8.34 -12.06
C GLU A 248 8.67 9.45 -12.09
N LYS A 249 7.54 9.21 -12.78
CA LYS A 249 6.45 10.18 -12.90
C LYS A 249 5.74 10.40 -11.56
N VAL A 250 5.47 9.32 -10.82
CA VAL A 250 4.82 9.39 -9.49
C VAL A 250 5.66 10.24 -8.55
N ILE A 251 6.97 9.96 -8.46
CA ILE A 251 7.89 10.71 -7.60
C ILE A 251 7.92 12.19 -7.99
N LEU A 252 8.07 12.48 -9.29
CA LEU A 252 8.16 13.84 -9.80
C LEU A 252 6.87 14.62 -9.54
N TYR A 253 5.70 14.04 -9.81
CA TYR A 253 4.42 14.72 -9.64
C TYR A 253 4.10 14.96 -8.17
N GLU A 254 4.40 13.99 -7.29
CA GLU A 254 4.18 14.17 -5.86
C GLU A 254 5.13 15.23 -5.27
N ALA A 255 6.39 15.24 -5.65
CA ALA A 255 7.34 16.29 -5.25
C ALA A 255 6.87 17.68 -5.70
N LYS A 256 6.39 17.82 -6.96
CA LYS A 256 5.80 19.05 -7.47
C LYS A 256 4.55 19.47 -6.70
N ARG A 257 3.69 18.52 -6.37
CA ARG A 257 2.47 18.77 -5.57
C ARG A 257 2.82 19.32 -4.20
N GLN A 258 3.74 18.68 -3.46
CA GLN A 258 4.16 19.13 -2.14
C GLN A 258 4.80 20.53 -2.21
N HIS A 259 5.69 20.76 -3.17
CA HIS A 259 6.30 22.08 -3.36
C HIS A 259 5.26 23.16 -3.71
N GLY A 260 4.29 22.85 -4.57
CA GLY A 260 3.18 23.76 -4.87
C GLY A 260 2.35 24.13 -3.65
N LEU A 261 2.07 23.15 -2.77
CA LEU A 261 1.37 23.40 -1.50
C LEU A 261 2.17 24.30 -0.56
N GLN A 262 3.50 24.14 -0.47
CA GLN A 262 4.36 25.02 0.31
C GLN A 262 4.32 26.45 -0.19
N ILE A 263 4.36 26.66 -1.52
CA ILE A 263 4.24 28.01 -2.12
C ILE A 263 2.89 28.64 -1.78
N ILE A 264 1.80 27.85 -1.83
CA ILE A 264 0.45 28.33 -1.47
C ILE A 264 0.43 28.69 0.02
N ALA A 265 0.92 27.84 0.91
CA ALA A 265 0.97 28.11 2.35
C ALA A 265 1.74 29.40 2.65
N GLN A 266 2.94 29.58 2.08
CA GLN A 266 3.73 30.81 2.25
C GLN A 266 3.02 32.07 1.74
N LYS A 267 2.24 31.95 0.65
CA LYS A 267 1.44 33.08 0.16
C LYS A 267 0.28 33.40 1.11
N LEU A 268 -0.39 32.38 1.65
CA LEU A 268 -1.48 32.55 2.59
C LEU A 268 -1.00 33.20 3.90
N GLU A 269 0.15 32.77 4.42
CA GLU A 269 0.78 33.38 5.61
C GLU A 269 1.08 34.88 5.42
N LYS A 270 1.57 35.26 4.24
CA LYS A 270 1.89 36.68 3.91
C LYS A 270 0.66 37.61 3.90
N ILE A 271 -0.51 37.10 3.58
CA ILE A 271 -1.75 37.88 3.54
C ILE A 271 -2.49 37.90 4.89
N ASN A 272 -1.89 37.37 5.96
CA ASN A 272 -2.50 37.28 7.30
C ASN A 272 -3.99 36.86 7.23
N LEU A 273 -4.27 35.85 6.40
CA LEU A 273 -5.61 35.28 6.31
C LEU A 273 -5.88 34.54 7.62
N ASP A 274 -6.72 35.16 8.45
CA ASP A 274 -7.40 34.45 9.53
C ASP A 274 -8.15 33.25 8.95
N ILE A 275 -8.37 32.25 9.79
CA ILE A 275 -9.08 31.03 9.41
C ILE A 275 -10.36 31.37 8.67
N ILE A 276 -10.41 31.12 7.36
CA ILE A 276 -11.61 31.31 6.55
C ILE A 276 -12.66 30.33 7.07
N SER A 277 -13.68 30.84 7.74
CA SER A 277 -14.75 29.98 8.24
C SER A 277 -15.64 29.49 7.09
N ARG A 278 -16.28 28.33 7.27
CA ARG A 278 -17.30 27.84 6.32
C ARG A 278 -18.45 28.83 6.11
N GLU A 279 -18.72 29.69 7.08
CA GLU A 279 -19.75 30.71 7.03
C GLU A 279 -19.47 31.80 5.99
N GLN A 280 -18.21 32.01 5.63
CA GLN A 280 -17.80 32.95 4.57
C GLN A 280 -17.92 32.36 3.17
N SER A 281 -18.36 31.13 3.04
CA SER A 281 -18.53 30.45 1.75
C SER A 281 -19.89 30.86 1.12
N ILE A 282 -19.87 31.14 -0.18
CA ILE A 282 -21.06 31.48 -0.97
C ILE A 282 -21.50 30.23 -1.74
N ASP A 283 -22.80 29.94 -1.68
CA ASP A 283 -23.39 28.90 -2.51
C ASP A 283 -23.41 29.35 -3.97
N ILE A 284 -22.74 28.61 -4.81
CA ILE A 284 -22.63 28.85 -6.27
C ILE A 284 -23.15 27.64 -7.08
N THR A 285 -23.94 26.76 -6.46
CA THR A 285 -24.45 25.55 -7.10
C THR A 285 -25.18 25.83 -8.40
N SER A 286 -25.97 26.94 -8.45
CA SER A 286 -26.73 27.32 -9.62
C SER A 286 -25.85 27.67 -10.83
N PHE A 287 -24.63 28.15 -10.64
CA PHE A 287 -23.68 28.42 -11.74
C PHE A 287 -23.20 27.16 -12.46
N PHE A 288 -23.35 26.02 -11.81
CA PHE A 288 -22.87 24.73 -12.31
C PHE A 288 -24.00 23.81 -12.79
N ALA A 289 -25.22 24.30 -12.91
CA ALA A 289 -26.38 23.50 -13.35
C ALA A 289 -26.11 22.79 -14.68
N ASP A 290 -25.50 23.49 -15.64
CA ASP A 290 -25.15 22.98 -16.98
C ASP A 290 -23.68 22.57 -17.12
N CYS A 291 -22.95 22.36 -16.02
CA CYS A 291 -21.54 22.03 -16.04
C CYS A 291 -21.32 20.62 -16.61
N LYS A 292 -20.38 20.48 -17.56
CA LYS A 292 -20.02 19.18 -18.18
C LYS A 292 -19.11 18.29 -17.31
N SER A 293 -18.64 18.79 -16.16
CA SER A 293 -17.78 18.01 -15.26
C SER A 293 -18.59 16.93 -14.56
N LYS A 294 -18.24 15.66 -14.79
CA LYS A 294 -18.89 14.49 -14.16
C LYS A 294 -18.86 14.53 -12.63
N ILE A 295 -17.78 15.08 -12.05
CA ILE A 295 -17.64 15.21 -10.59
C ILE A 295 -18.65 16.20 -10.05
N ILE A 296 -18.76 17.37 -10.69
CA ILE A 296 -19.68 18.43 -10.27
C ILE A 296 -21.13 17.98 -10.47
N GLN A 297 -21.44 17.39 -11.61
CA GLN A 297 -22.78 16.86 -11.88
C GLN A 297 -23.19 15.77 -10.86
N LYS A 298 -22.27 14.85 -10.54
CA LYS A 298 -22.53 13.86 -9.51
C LYS A 298 -22.83 14.51 -8.17
N SER A 299 -22.01 15.49 -7.74
CA SER A 299 -22.25 16.21 -6.47
C SER A 299 -23.61 16.90 -6.43
N ILE A 300 -24.04 17.52 -7.52
CA ILE A 300 -25.36 18.19 -7.60
C ILE A 300 -26.49 17.14 -7.54
N ASN A 301 -26.36 16.04 -8.26
CA ASN A 301 -27.34 14.95 -8.27
C ASN A 301 -27.46 14.27 -6.90
N ASP A 302 -26.35 14.19 -6.15
CA ASP A 302 -26.31 13.66 -4.78
C ASP A 302 -26.79 14.70 -3.75
N SER A 303 -27.42 15.81 -4.19
CA SER A 303 -27.92 16.91 -3.36
C SER A 303 -26.85 17.65 -2.54
N HIS A 304 -25.61 17.62 -2.99
CA HIS A 304 -24.52 18.38 -2.39
C HIS A 304 -24.51 19.82 -2.92
N VAL A 305 -24.09 20.74 -2.06
CA VAL A 305 -23.98 22.18 -2.38
C VAL A 305 -22.53 22.47 -2.82
N ILE A 306 -22.39 23.19 -3.94
CA ILE A 306 -21.10 23.70 -4.39
C ILE A 306 -20.88 25.08 -3.81
N LYS A 307 -19.83 25.23 -3.02
CA LYS A 307 -19.50 26.48 -2.33
C LYS A 307 -18.20 27.08 -2.84
N SER A 308 -18.16 28.39 -2.96
CA SER A 308 -16.95 29.16 -3.28
C SER A 308 -16.48 29.94 -2.06
N LEU A 309 -15.17 30.02 -1.90
CA LEU A 309 -14.50 30.88 -0.93
C LEU A 309 -13.70 31.94 -1.70
N GLY A 310 -14.00 33.21 -1.47
CA GLY A 310 -13.21 34.31 -1.99
C GLY A 310 -11.92 34.47 -1.19
N ILE A 311 -10.78 34.28 -1.81
CA ILE A 311 -9.46 34.61 -1.24
C ILE A 311 -9.11 36.00 -1.73
N LYS A 312 -9.03 36.98 -0.83
CA LYS A 312 -8.56 38.33 -1.18
C LYS A 312 -7.08 38.26 -1.59
N ASN A 313 -6.76 38.87 -2.73
CA ASN A 313 -5.36 39.04 -3.17
C ASN A 313 -4.65 40.07 -2.31
#